data_d7bee011c04e0cbfd1d8f6ad80015163
#
_entry.id   d7bee011c04e0cbfd1d8f6ad80015163
#
_cell.length_a   1.000
_cell.length_b   1.000
_cell.length_c   1.000
_cell.angle_alpha   90.00
_cell.angle_beta   90.00
_cell.angle_gamma   90.00
#
_symmetry.space_group_name_H-M   'P 1'
#
loop_
_entity.id
_entity.type
_entity.pdbx_description
1 polymer ?
#
loop_
_entity_poly.entity_id
_entity_poly.type
_entity_poly.pdbx_seq_one_letter_code
_entity_poly.pdbx_strand_id
1 'polypeptide(L)'
;MNKITMTLQADQLILEALKEDISSEDVTTNSVMKEAVKGEVDLICKQDGIIAGLDVFRRVFQLLDEKTETEFYCADGDEVKKGQLMGKVTGDIRVLLSGERVALNYLQRMSGIASYTHSVAKLLKGSGTKLLDTRKTTPNMRIFEKYAVRVGGGYNHRYNLSDGVLLKDNHIGAAGSVARAVKMAKEYAPFVRKIEVEAENLDMVKEAVEAGADIIMLDNMSSEEMKEAIRVIGGRAETECSGNVTKENIGRLVSLGVDYISSGALTHSAPILDISLKNLHAV
;
A
#
# COMPACT_ATOMS: atom_id res chain seq x y z
N MET A 1 5.44 -2.33 11.18
CA MET A 1 4.90 -3.69 10.85
C MET A 1 5.13 -4.61 12.05
N ASN A 2 4.26 -5.61 12.34
CA ASN A 2 4.53 -6.49 13.47
C ASN A 2 5.69 -7.47 13.18
N LYS A 3 6.38 -7.91 14.25
CA LYS A 3 7.58 -8.76 14.15
C LYS A 3 7.33 -10.10 13.46
N ILE A 4 6.17 -10.74 13.67
CA ILE A 4 5.85 -12.04 13.07
C ILE A 4 5.71 -11.90 11.55
N THR A 5 4.96 -10.91 11.09
CA THR A 5 4.78 -10.62 9.66
C THR A 5 6.11 -10.24 9.00
N MET A 6 6.96 -9.45 9.70
CA MET A 6 8.30 -9.11 9.23
C MET A 6 9.09 -10.39 8.96
N THR A 7 9.23 -11.25 9.96
CA THR A 7 10.05 -12.48 9.85
C THR A 7 9.51 -13.47 8.83
N LEU A 8 8.18 -13.70 8.80
CA LEU A 8 7.62 -14.77 7.97
C LEU A 8 7.41 -14.36 6.50
N GLN A 9 7.26 -13.07 6.21
CA GLN A 9 6.90 -12.61 4.86
C GLN A 9 7.85 -11.56 4.30
N ALA A 10 8.24 -10.55 5.10
CA ALA A 10 9.06 -9.44 4.61
C ALA A 10 10.53 -9.80 4.47
N ASP A 11 11.11 -10.54 5.41
CA ASP A 11 12.55 -10.88 5.43
C ASP A 11 13.00 -11.54 4.13
N GLN A 12 12.23 -12.49 3.60
CA GLN A 12 12.58 -13.15 2.34
C GLN A 12 12.61 -12.16 1.17
N LEU A 13 11.63 -11.26 1.08
CA LEU A 13 11.58 -10.26 0.00
C LEU A 13 12.73 -9.25 0.12
N ILE A 14 13.09 -8.86 1.34
CA ILE A 14 14.22 -7.96 1.59
C ILE A 14 15.54 -8.67 1.22
N LEU A 15 15.69 -9.95 1.57
CA LEU A 15 16.87 -10.74 1.19
C LEU A 15 17.01 -10.89 -0.32
N GLU A 16 15.90 -11.09 -1.05
CA GLU A 16 15.95 -11.14 -2.52
C GLU A 16 16.36 -9.79 -3.12
N ALA A 17 15.88 -8.67 -2.56
CA ALA A 17 16.29 -7.33 -2.99
C ALA A 17 17.78 -7.06 -2.68
N LEU A 18 18.28 -7.52 -1.54
CA LEU A 18 19.72 -7.44 -1.20
C LEU A 18 20.57 -8.29 -2.15
N LYS A 19 20.12 -9.50 -2.52
CA LYS A 19 20.82 -10.36 -3.50
C LYS A 19 20.81 -9.78 -4.90
N GLU A 20 19.75 -9.06 -5.29
CA GLU A 20 19.69 -8.35 -6.58
C GLU A 20 20.78 -7.28 -6.65
N ASP A 21 20.96 -6.49 -5.58
CA ASP A 21 21.92 -5.39 -5.51
C ASP A 21 23.35 -5.88 -5.23
N ILE A 22 23.51 -6.95 -4.44
CA ILE A 22 24.80 -7.53 -4.03
C ILE A 22 24.87 -8.98 -4.54
N SER A 23 25.13 -9.15 -5.84
CA SER A 23 25.14 -10.50 -6.46
C SER A 23 26.39 -11.34 -6.09
N SER A 24 27.55 -10.69 -5.93
CA SER A 24 28.80 -11.33 -5.54
C SER A 24 29.58 -10.51 -4.51
N GLU A 25 29.74 -9.21 -4.74
CA GLU A 25 30.42 -8.29 -3.83
C GLU A 25 30.03 -6.83 -4.12
N ASP A 26 30.25 -5.94 -3.13
CA ASP A 26 30.29 -4.50 -3.33
C ASP A 26 31.72 -4.07 -3.65
N VAL A 27 32.05 -4.02 -4.95
CA VAL A 27 33.40 -3.69 -5.44
C VAL A 27 33.88 -2.33 -4.93
N THR A 28 32.99 -1.33 -4.87
CA THR A 28 33.34 0.02 -4.42
C THR A 28 33.70 0.02 -2.95
N THR A 29 32.84 -0.51 -2.12
CA THR A 29 33.08 -0.58 -0.67
C THR A 29 34.32 -1.43 -0.35
N ASN A 30 34.45 -2.59 -0.96
CA ASN A 30 35.61 -3.49 -0.74
C ASN A 30 36.94 -2.88 -1.20
N SER A 31 36.92 -2.00 -2.20
CA SER A 31 38.13 -1.32 -2.67
C SER A 31 38.68 -0.29 -1.68
N VAL A 32 37.80 0.36 -0.90
CA VAL A 32 38.18 1.46 0.01
C VAL A 32 38.15 1.07 1.48
N MET A 33 37.37 0.06 1.88
CA MET A 33 37.18 -0.39 3.25
C MET A 33 37.69 -1.84 3.43
N LYS A 34 38.98 -2.00 3.64
CA LYS A 34 39.61 -3.33 3.78
C LYS A 34 39.34 -3.99 5.13
N GLU A 35 39.09 -3.19 6.16
CA GLU A 35 38.89 -3.66 7.53
C GLU A 35 37.51 -3.16 8.06
N ALA A 36 36.98 -3.86 9.08
CA ALA A 36 35.80 -3.45 9.78
C ALA A 36 36.06 -2.16 10.56
N VAL A 37 35.31 -1.12 10.30
CA VAL A 37 35.35 0.15 11.00
C VAL A 37 33.95 0.51 11.40
N LYS A 38 33.72 0.78 12.70
CA LYS A 38 32.43 1.26 13.19
C LYS A 38 32.21 2.69 12.73
N GLY A 39 31.04 2.97 12.17
CA GLY A 39 30.64 4.31 11.73
C GLY A 39 29.20 4.62 12.03
N GLU A 40 28.86 5.87 11.82
CA GLU A 40 27.50 6.41 11.97
C GLU A 40 27.14 7.22 10.74
N VAL A 41 25.85 7.13 10.33
CA VAL A 41 25.29 7.88 9.19
C VAL A 41 23.93 8.46 9.54
N ASP A 42 23.67 9.70 9.12
CA ASP A 42 22.43 10.44 9.35
C ASP A 42 21.36 10.08 8.31
N LEU A 43 20.13 9.79 8.75
CA LEU A 43 18.94 9.63 7.91
C LEU A 43 18.23 10.97 7.80
N ILE A 44 18.23 11.58 6.61
CA ILE A 44 17.73 12.94 6.38
C ILE A 44 16.62 12.96 5.34
N CYS A 45 15.49 13.61 5.67
CA CYS A 45 14.40 13.88 4.76
C CYS A 45 14.76 15.03 3.80
N LYS A 46 14.49 14.85 2.51
CA LYS A 46 14.79 15.86 1.46
C LYS A 46 13.54 16.54 0.92
N GLN A 47 12.36 16.07 1.35
CA GLN A 47 11.05 16.55 0.90
C GLN A 47 10.02 16.42 2.02
N ASP A 48 9.03 17.33 2.10
CA ASP A 48 7.92 17.21 3.07
C ASP A 48 7.04 15.99 2.74
N GLY A 49 6.63 15.23 3.74
CA GLY A 49 5.77 14.05 3.55
C GLY A 49 5.42 13.31 4.83
N ILE A 50 4.87 12.11 4.66
CA ILE A 50 4.56 11.15 5.73
C ILE A 50 5.58 10.02 5.69
N ILE A 51 6.27 9.78 6.78
CA ILE A 51 7.22 8.68 6.88
C ILE A 51 6.50 7.34 7.05
N ALA A 52 6.96 6.30 6.35
CA ALA A 52 6.46 4.94 6.49
C ALA A 52 7.53 3.91 6.10
N GLY A 53 7.71 2.89 6.94
CA GLY A 53 8.63 1.78 6.67
C GLY A 53 9.93 1.82 7.46
N LEU A 54 10.01 2.54 8.57
CA LEU A 54 11.20 2.62 9.42
C LEU A 54 11.67 1.24 9.91
N ASP A 55 10.75 0.34 10.27
CA ASP A 55 11.11 -1.04 10.65
C ASP A 55 11.68 -1.84 9.48
N VAL A 56 11.18 -1.63 8.25
CA VAL A 56 11.71 -2.28 7.04
C VAL A 56 13.10 -1.76 6.74
N PHE A 57 13.30 -0.43 6.82
CA PHE A 57 14.60 0.21 6.67
C PHE A 57 15.64 -0.36 7.66
N ARG A 58 15.30 -0.43 8.95
CA ARG A 58 16.12 -1.05 9.99
C ARG A 58 16.46 -2.50 9.65
N ARG A 59 15.45 -3.26 9.21
CA ARG A 59 15.58 -4.69 8.95
C ARG A 59 16.54 -5.01 7.81
N VAL A 60 16.64 -4.16 6.78
CA VAL A 60 17.61 -4.30 5.71
C VAL A 60 19.04 -4.40 6.26
N PHE A 61 19.42 -3.48 7.16
CA PHE A 61 20.75 -3.50 7.77
C PHE A 61 20.95 -4.70 8.71
N GLN A 62 19.93 -5.04 9.51
CA GLN A 62 20.01 -6.17 10.44
C GLN A 62 20.12 -7.53 9.73
N LEU A 63 19.65 -7.65 8.48
CA LEU A 63 19.82 -8.87 7.68
C LEU A 63 21.25 -8.97 7.12
N LEU A 64 21.99 -7.88 7.02
CA LEU A 64 23.41 -7.87 6.66
C LEU A 64 24.32 -8.06 7.90
N ASP A 65 24.00 -7.39 9.01
CA ASP A 65 24.66 -7.51 10.30
C ASP A 65 23.70 -7.20 11.44
N GLU A 66 23.39 -8.20 12.27
CA GLU A 66 22.47 -8.07 13.42
C GLU A 66 22.95 -7.05 14.46
N LYS A 67 24.24 -6.69 14.46
CA LYS A 67 24.82 -5.70 15.36
C LYS A 67 24.57 -4.26 14.91
N THR A 68 24.03 -4.04 13.71
CA THR A 68 23.70 -2.68 13.25
C THR A 68 22.54 -2.12 14.05
N GLU A 69 22.75 -0.95 14.62
CA GLU A 69 21.79 -0.24 15.44
C GLU A 69 21.15 0.92 14.67
N THR A 70 19.88 1.19 14.95
CA THR A 70 19.16 2.35 14.39
C THR A 70 18.45 3.11 15.51
N GLU A 71 18.65 4.41 15.54
CA GLU A 71 17.93 5.34 16.41
C GLU A 71 17.04 6.23 15.54
N PHE A 72 15.72 6.20 15.76
CA PHE A 72 14.77 7.04 15.00
C PHE A 72 14.22 8.15 15.92
N TYR A 73 14.10 9.36 15.36
CA TYR A 73 13.55 10.55 15.99
C TYR A 73 12.12 10.84 15.53
N CYS A 74 11.54 9.95 14.76
CA CYS A 74 10.15 9.96 14.28
C CYS A 74 9.61 8.53 14.22
N ALA A 75 8.31 8.41 14.04
CA ALA A 75 7.59 7.13 13.90
C ALA A 75 6.82 7.08 12.59
N ASP A 76 6.51 5.86 12.11
CA ASP A 76 5.64 5.68 10.96
C ASP A 76 4.30 6.41 11.15
N GLY A 77 3.94 7.25 10.19
CA GLY A 77 2.74 8.11 10.25
C GLY A 77 3.03 9.57 10.59
N ASP A 78 4.22 9.91 11.08
CA ASP A 78 4.58 11.29 11.36
C ASP A 78 4.76 12.10 10.07
N GLU A 79 4.36 13.39 10.14
CA GLU A 79 4.75 14.37 9.13
C GLU A 79 6.21 14.75 9.30
N VAL A 80 7.01 14.59 8.25
CA VAL A 80 8.42 14.99 8.21
C VAL A 80 8.64 16.15 7.25
N LYS A 81 9.67 16.95 7.53
CA LYS A 81 9.99 18.16 6.77
C LYS A 81 11.32 18.05 6.04
N LYS A 82 11.44 18.77 4.93
CA LYS A 82 12.70 18.89 4.19
C LYS A 82 13.82 19.37 5.13
N GLY A 83 14.94 18.64 5.13
CA GLY A 83 16.12 18.92 5.98
C GLY A 83 16.03 18.30 7.37
N GLN A 84 14.93 17.66 7.75
CA GLN A 84 14.77 17.03 9.08
C GLN A 84 15.70 15.82 9.21
N LEU A 85 16.45 15.77 10.32
CA LEU A 85 17.14 14.57 10.78
C LEU A 85 16.10 13.61 11.38
N MET A 86 15.89 12.48 10.73
CA MET A 86 14.88 11.49 11.12
C MET A 86 15.44 10.36 12.00
N GLY A 87 16.75 10.22 12.00
CA GLY A 87 17.42 9.17 12.78
C GLY A 87 18.88 8.99 12.38
N LYS A 88 19.49 7.97 12.97
CA LYS A 88 20.88 7.56 12.71
C LYS A 88 20.98 6.05 12.59
N VAL A 89 21.95 5.61 11.82
CA VAL A 89 22.33 4.19 11.70
C VAL A 89 23.79 4.03 12.08
N THR A 90 24.08 3.13 13.01
CA THR A 90 25.42 2.87 13.53
C THR A 90 25.80 1.40 13.33
N GLY A 91 26.95 1.11 12.71
CA GLY A 91 27.40 -0.25 12.42
C GLY A 91 28.74 -0.28 11.69
N ASP A 92 29.10 -1.43 11.14
CA ASP A 92 30.24 -1.54 10.23
C ASP A 92 29.99 -0.68 8.98
N ILE A 93 30.90 0.23 8.66
CA ILE A 93 30.78 1.14 7.49
C ILE A 93 30.50 0.36 6.20
N ARG A 94 31.07 -0.86 6.05
CA ARG A 94 30.82 -1.70 4.87
C ARG A 94 29.35 -2.12 4.77
N VAL A 95 28.72 -2.48 5.90
CA VAL A 95 27.30 -2.81 5.99
C VAL A 95 26.44 -1.59 5.69
N LEU A 96 26.82 -0.42 6.26
CA LEU A 96 26.08 0.82 6.04
C LEU A 96 26.10 1.22 4.55
N LEU A 97 27.24 1.14 3.88
CA LEU A 97 27.38 1.46 2.45
C LEU A 97 26.65 0.46 1.55
N SER A 98 26.84 -0.85 1.78
CA SER A 98 26.24 -1.89 0.93
C SER A 98 24.72 -2.01 1.10
N GLY A 99 24.18 -1.71 2.30
CA GLY A 99 22.74 -1.77 2.57
C GLY A 99 21.96 -0.50 2.22
N GLU A 100 22.65 0.63 2.04
CA GLU A 100 22.03 1.96 1.86
C GLU A 100 20.96 1.98 0.79
N ARG A 101 21.27 1.50 -0.42
CA ARG A 101 20.37 1.65 -1.57
C ARG A 101 19.07 0.88 -1.38
N VAL A 102 19.16 -0.38 -0.97
CA VAL A 102 17.99 -1.21 -0.73
C VAL A 102 17.14 -0.65 0.41
N ALA A 103 17.76 -0.24 1.51
CA ALA A 103 17.06 0.36 2.65
C ALA A 103 16.32 1.65 2.23
N LEU A 104 16.98 2.54 1.50
CA LEU A 104 16.35 3.78 1.01
C LEU A 104 15.25 3.50 -0.02
N ASN A 105 15.41 2.54 -0.92
CA ASN A 105 14.39 2.21 -1.92
C ASN A 105 13.07 1.81 -1.23
N TYR A 106 13.10 0.95 -0.21
CA TYR A 106 11.92 0.60 0.57
C TYR A 106 11.34 1.81 1.29
N LEU A 107 12.14 2.56 2.03
CA LEU A 107 11.67 3.69 2.84
C LEU A 107 11.09 4.80 1.98
N GLN A 108 11.75 5.15 0.88
CA GLN A 108 11.30 6.18 -0.07
C GLN A 108 9.97 5.77 -0.74
N ARG A 109 9.86 4.51 -1.19
CA ARG A 109 8.65 3.99 -1.82
C ARG A 109 7.47 3.98 -0.85
N MET A 110 7.65 3.42 0.33
CA MET A 110 6.62 3.33 1.36
C MET A 110 6.17 4.70 1.84
N SER A 111 7.12 5.60 2.10
CA SER A 111 6.81 6.98 2.53
C SER A 111 6.12 7.79 1.44
N GLY A 112 6.47 7.56 0.18
CA GLY A 112 5.78 8.17 -0.97
C GLY A 112 4.32 7.75 -1.07
N ILE A 113 4.04 6.45 -0.92
CA ILE A 113 2.68 5.89 -0.88
C ILE A 113 1.90 6.46 0.30
N ALA A 114 2.49 6.49 1.50
CA ALA A 114 1.85 7.05 2.68
C ALA A 114 1.54 8.55 2.51
N SER A 115 2.47 9.33 1.96
CA SER A 115 2.29 10.76 1.67
C SER A 115 1.17 11.01 0.67
N TYR A 116 1.16 10.26 -0.44
CA TYR A 116 0.10 10.38 -1.45
C TYR A 116 -1.25 9.97 -0.88
N THR A 117 -1.32 8.83 -0.20
CA THR A 117 -2.55 8.35 0.47
C THR A 117 -3.07 9.38 1.47
N HIS A 118 -2.20 9.96 2.31
CA HIS A 118 -2.56 10.98 3.28
C HIS A 118 -3.18 12.22 2.60
N SER A 119 -2.57 12.66 1.49
CA SER A 119 -3.08 13.81 0.73
C SER A 119 -4.47 13.57 0.13
N VAL A 120 -4.79 12.34 -0.23
CA VAL A 120 -6.10 11.93 -0.76
C VAL A 120 -7.10 11.72 0.38
N ALA A 121 -6.71 11.00 1.44
CA ALA A 121 -7.56 10.72 2.60
C ALA A 121 -8.06 11.99 3.30
N LYS A 122 -7.25 13.06 3.33
CA LYS A 122 -7.68 14.38 3.83
C LYS A 122 -8.92 14.92 3.13
N LEU A 123 -9.12 14.61 1.84
CA LEU A 123 -10.28 15.08 1.06
C LEU A 123 -11.58 14.34 1.43
N LEU A 124 -11.48 13.17 2.09
CA LEU A 124 -12.61 12.38 2.56
C LEU A 124 -12.97 12.67 4.02
N LYS A 125 -12.21 13.54 4.70
CA LYS A 125 -12.43 13.80 6.13
C LYS A 125 -13.84 14.34 6.40
N GLY A 126 -14.57 13.65 7.29
CA GLY A 126 -15.93 14.01 7.69
C GLY A 126 -17.05 13.46 6.79
N SER A 127 -16.73 12.75 5.69
CA SER A 127 -17.75 12.19 4.79
C SER A 127 -18.31 10.83 5.25
N GLY A 128 -17.58 10.11 6.09
CA GLY A 128 -17.87 8.70 6.42
C GLY A 128 -17.35 7.70 5.39
N THR A 129 -17.01 8.14 4.17
CA THR A 129 -16.46 7.30 3.10
C THR A 129 -15.01 6.88 3.41
N LYS A 130 -14.67 5.62 3.20
CA LYS A 130 -13.33 5.08 3.40
C LYS A 130 -12.59 4.96 2.07
N LEU A 131 -11.33 5.43 2.06
CA LEU A 131 -10.42 5.29 0.92
C LEU A 131 -9.74 3.91 0.96
N LEU A 132 -9.89 3.12 -0.09
CA LEU A 132 -9.29 1.80 -0.22
C LEU A 132 -8.15 1.78 -1.24
N ASP A 133 -7.16 0.94 -0.99
CA ASP A 133 -6.22 0.48 -2.02
C ASP A 133 -6.84 -0.57 -2.94
N THR A 134 -6.02 -1.19 -3.78
CA THR A 134 -6.42 -2.28 -4.68
C THR A 134 -5.34 -3.37 -4.71
N ARG A 135 -5.50 -4.36 -5.60
CA ARG A 135 -4.45 -5.33 -5.94
C ARG A 135 -3.49 -4.85 -7.04
N LYS A 136 -3.63 -3.62 -7.51
CA LYS A 136 -2.72 -2.99 -8.50
C LYS A 136 -1.44 -2.51 -7.80
N THR A 137 -0.71 -3.45 -7.20
CA THR A 137 0.56 -3.22 -6.51
C THR A 137 1.73 -3.69 -7.34
N THR A 138 2.92 -3.17 -7.08
CA THR A 138 4.17 -3.69 -7.65
C THR A 138 4.32 -5.17 -7.26
N PRO A 139 4.67 -6.08 -8.19
CA PRO A 139 4.92 -7.48 -7.86
C PRO A 139 5.90 -7.61 -6.68
N ASN A 140 5.61 -8.51 -5.76
CA ASN A 140 6.35 -8.76 -4.52
C ASN A 140 6.38 -7.61 -3.49
N MET A 141 5.91 -6.41 -3.85
CA MET A 141 5.88 -5.25 -2.95
C MET A 141 4.57 -5.09 -2.17
N ARG A 142 3.56 -5.94 -2.39
CA ARG A 142 2.20 -5.75 -1.86
C ARG A 142 2.14 -5.59 -0.35
N ILE A 143 2.91 -6.36 0.40
CA ILE A 143 2.95 -6.30 1.87
C ILE A 143 3.41 -4.91 2.36
N PHE A 144 4.40 -4.34 1.69
CA PHE A 144 4.96 -3.02 2.01
C PHE A 144 4.03 -1.90 1.56
N GLU A 145 3.51 -1.98 0.33
CA GLU A 145 2.66 -0.94 -0.25
C GLU A 145 1.31 -0.83 0.47
N LYS A 146 0.66 -1.97 0.80
CA LYS A 146 -0.59 -1.96 1.58
C LYS A 146 -0.38 -1.49 3.03
N TYR A 147 0.75 -1.81 3.64
CA TYR A 147 1.12 -1.24 4.94
C TYR A 147 1.25 0.28 4.86
N ALA A 148 1.93 0.80 3.84
CA ALA A 148 2.12 2.23 3.64
C ALA A 148 0.79 2.98 3.40
N VAL A 149 -0.16 2.38 2.67
CA VAL A 149 -1.53 2.93 2.53
C VAL A 149 -2.19 3.09 3.90
N ARG A 150 -2.08 2.09 4.79
CA ARG A 150 -2.63 2.17 6.15
C ARG A 150 -1.98 3.28 6.96
N VAL A 151 -0.66 3.43 6.88
CA VAL A 151 0.09 4.50 7.56
C VAL A 151 -0.37 5.88 7.05
N GLY A 152 -0.64 6.01 5.75
CA GLY A 152 -1.17 7.25 5.15
C GLY A 152 -2.63 7.57 5.50
N GLY A 153 -3.32 6.71 6.27
CA GLY A 153 -4.72 6.91 6.68
C GLY A 153 -5.76 6.31 5.73
N GLY A 154 -5.34 5.50 4.76
CA GLY A 154 -6.22 4.68 3.93
C GLY A 154 -6.57 3.35 4.59
N TYR A 155 -7.37 2.55 3.88
CA TYR A 155 -7.77 1.21 4.27
C TYR A 155 -7.35 0.22 3.19
N ASN A 156 -7.26 -1.06 3.55
CA ASN A 156 -6.93 -2.10 2.58
C ASN A 156 -8.19 -2.76 2.03
N HIS A 157 -8.29 -2.86 0.71
CA HIS A 157 -9.12 -3.84 0.03
C HIS A 157 -8.50 -5.23 0.18
N ARG A 158 -9.18 -6.30 -0.26
CA ARG A 158 -8.67 -7.68 -0.18
C ARG A 158 -7.19 -7.76 -0.56
N TYR A 159 -6.42 -8.49 0.26
CA TYR A 159 -4.98 -8.62 0.07
C TYR A 159 -4.65 -9.48 -1.15
N ASN A 160 -5.37 -10.60 -1.32
CA ASN A 160 -5.16 -11.56 -2.38
C ASN A 160 -6.48 -12.18 -2.84
N LEU A 161 -6.42 -13.23 -3.66
CA LEU A 161 -7.59 -13.92 -4.18
C LEU A 161 -8.30 -14.80 -3.14
N SER A 162 -7.67 -15.05 -2.00
CA SER A 162 -8.22 -15.88 -0.93
C SER A 162 -8.99 -15.09 0.12
N ASP A 163 -8.87 -13.75 0.19
CA ASP A 163 -9.49 -12.95 1.24
C ASP A 163 -11.00 -12.78 1.10
N GLY A 164 -11.47 -12.57 -0.12
CA GLY A 164 -12.87 -12.32 -0.42
C GLY A 164 -13.19 -12.56 -1.88
N VAL A 165 -14.48 -12.76 -2.16
CA VAL A 165 -14.97 -12.92 -3.52
C VAL A 165 -15.16 -11.54 -4.15
N LEU A 166 -14.66 -11.36 -5.37
CA LEU A 166 -14.96 -10.21 -6.21
C LEU A 166 -15.29 -10.72 -7.61
N LEU A 167 -16.57 -10.64 -7.96
CA LEU A 167 -17.11 -11.04 -9.24
C LEU A 167 -17.01 -9.87 -10.22
N LYS A 168 -16.22 -10.04 -11.26
CA LYS A 168 -15.96 -9.08 -12.32
C LYS A 168 -16.64 -9.52 -13.63
N ASP A 169 -16.61 -8.65 -14.63
CA ASP A 169 -17.12 -8.88 -15.99
C ASP A 169 -16.86 -10.29 -16.52
N ASN A 170 -15.62 -10.74 -16.51
CA ASN A 170 -15.22 -12.06 -17.00
C ASN A 170 -15.78 -13.21 -16.14
N HIS A 171 -15.92 -13.04 -14.83
CA HIS A 171 -16.54 -14.05 -13.97
C HIS A 171 -18.05 -14.14 -14.24
N ILE A 172 -18.71 -12.99 -14.40
CA ILE A 172 -20.14 -12.89 -14.69
C ILE A 172 -20.42 -13.47 -16.08
N GLY A 173 -19.61 -13.13 -17.08
CA GLY A 173 -19.70 -13.69 -18.43
C GLY A 173 -19.55 -15.21 -18.44
N ALA A 174 -18.58 -15.75 -17.70
CA ALA A 174 -18.38 -17.19 -17.56
C ALA A 174 -19.54 -17.89 -16.84
N ALA A 175 -20.14 -17.25 -15.85
CA ALA A 175 -21.30 -17.78 -15.12
C ALA A 175 -22.61 -17.65 -15.90
N GLY A 176 -22.70 -16.66 -16.82
CA GLY A 176 -23.85 -16.37 -17.65
C GLY A 176 -24.77 -15.25 -17.12
N SER A 177 -24.74 -14.92 -15.83
CA SER A 177 -25.42 -13.75 -15.23
C SER A 177 -24.83 -13.41 -13.86
N VAL A 178 -25.15 -12.22 -13.35
CA VAL A 178 -24.77 -11.76 -12.01
C VAL A 178 -25.40 -12.67 -10.94
N ALA A 179 -26.71 -12.94 -11.03
CA ALA A 179 -27.41 -13.78 -10.07
C ALA A 179 -26.82 -15.18 -9.97
N ARG A 180 -26.49 -15.77 -11.13
CA ARG A 180 -25.87 -17.10 -11.16
C ARG A 180 -24.45 -17.07 -10.58
N ALA A 181 -23.65 -16.05 -10.88
CA ALA A 181 -22.30 -15.89 -10.34
C ALA A 181 -22.33 -15.75 -8.80
N VAL A 182 -23.23 -14.91 -8.28
CA VAL A 182 -23.42 -14.73 -6.82
C VAL A 182 -23.88 -16.03 -6.17
N LYS A 183 -24.84 -16.74 -6.76
CA LYS A 183 -25.29 -18.05 -6.26
C LYS A 183 -24.15 -19.06 -6.17
N MET A 184 -23.39 -19.24 -7.26
CA MET A 184 -22.24 -20.14 -7.28
C MET A 184 -21.17 -19.75 -6.26
N ALA A 185 -20.93 -18.46 -6.08
CA ALA A 185 -19.99 -17.95 -5.07
C ALA A 185 -20.46 -18.27 -3.64
N LYS A 186 -21.76 -18.10 -3.34
CA LYS A 186 -22.34 -18.45 -2.03
C LYS A 186 -22.26 -19.95 -1.72
N GLU A 187 -22.40 -20.79 -2.73
CA GLU A 187 -22.31 -22.25 -2.58
C GLU A 187 -20.85 -22.72 -2.35
N TYR A 188 -19.87 -22.03 -2.92
CA TYR A 188 -18.46 -22.42 -2.90
C TYR A 188 -17.65 -21.76 -1.78
N ALA A 189 -17.83 -20.45 -1.56
CA ALA A 189 -17.02 -19.70 -0.61
C ALA A 189 -17.40 -19.97 0.85
N PRO A 190 -16.43 -19.94 1.79
CA PRO A 190 -16.74 -19.98 3.21
C PRO A 190 -17.73 -18.86 3.59
N PHE A 191 -18.71 -19.17 4.44
CA PHE A 191 -19.81 -18.25 4.82
C PHE A 191 -19.34 -16.88 5.37
N VAL A 192 -18.13 -16.82 5.94
CA VAL A 192 -17.52 -15.58 6.47
C VAL A 192 -16.98 -14.64 5.37
N ARG A 193 -16.90 -15.08 4.12
CA ARG A 193 -16.39 -14.29 3.02
C ARG A 193 -17.49 -13.42 2.43
N LYS A 194 -17.25 -12.11 2.38
CA LYS A 194 -18.12 -11.19 1.63
C LYS A 194 -18.02 -11.47 0.13
N ILE A 195 -19.16 -11.28 -0.55
CA ILE A 195 -19.26 -11.36 -2.01
C ILE A 195 -19.47 -9.95 -2.53
N GLU A 196 -18.51 -9.49 -3.28
CA GLU A 196 -18.53 -8.21 -3.97
C GLU A 196 -18.79 -8.44 -5.45
N VAL A 197 -19.62 -7.57 -6.05
CA VAL A 197 -19.96 -7.57 -7.47
C VAL A 197 -19.56 -6.24 -8.10
N GLU A 198 -18.75 -6.29 -9.15
CA GLU A 198 -18.42 -5.14 -10.00
C GLU A 198 -19.55 -4.97 -11.03
N ALA A 199 -20.28 -3.86 -10.95
CA ALA A 199 -21.42 -3.53 -11.79
C ALA A 199 -21.12 -2.31 -12.66
N GLU A 200 -21.32 -2.44 -13.97
CA GLU A 200 -21.06 -1.40 -14.98
C GLU A 200 -22.34 -0.66 -15.42
N ASN A 201 -23.52 -1.12 -14.98
CA ASN A 201 -24.81 -0.53 -15.32
C ASN A 201 -25.88 -0.85 -14.27
N LEU A 202 -27.02 -0.15 -14.36
CA LEU A 202 -28.13 -0.25 -13.41
C LEU A 202 -28.81 -1.63 -13.38
N ASP A 203 -28.83 -2.37 -14.49
CA ASP A 203 -29.44 -3.69 -14.53
C ASP A 203 -28.59 -4.70 -13.76
N MET A 204 -27.25 -4.65 -13.90
CA MET A 204 -26.35 -5.44 -13.07
C MET A 204 -26.48 -5.10 -11.58
N VAL A 205 -26.64 -3.81 -11.24
CA VAL A 205 -26.89 -3.38 -9.85
C VAL A 205 -28.14 -4.01 -9.29
N LYS A 206 -29.29 -3.95 -10.01
CA LYS A 206 -30.55 -4.58 -9.59
C LYS A 206 -30.38 -6.07 -9.36
N GLU A 207 -29.76 -6.76 -10.32
CA GLU A 207 -29.54 -8.22 -10.26
C GLU A 207 -28.62 -8.58 -9.06
N ALA A 208 -27.54 -7.80 -8.80
CA ALA A 208 -26.64 -8.01 -7.68
C ALA A 208 -27.35 -7.83 -6.33
N VAL A 209 -28.20 -6.81 -6.21
CA VAL A 209 -29.03 -6.56 -5.01
C VAL A 209 -30.00 -7.71 -4.76
N GLU A 210 -30.72 -8.16 -5.80
CA GLU A 210 -31.68 -9.26 -5.69
C GLU A 210 -31.01 -10.59 -5.36
N ALA A 211 -29.81 -10.83 -5.92
CA ALA A 211 -29.00 -12.00 -5.61
C ALA A 211 -28.38 -11.94 -4.19
N GLY A 212 -28.42 -10.79 -3.52
CA GLY A 212 -27.91 -10.59 -2.17
C GLY A 212 -26.38 -10.56 -2.13
N ALA A 213 -25.75 -9.76 -3.00
CA ALA A 213 -24.36 -9.38 -2.89
C ALA A 213 -24.14 -8.55 -1.61
N ASP A 214 -22.98 -8.71 -0.95
CA ASP A 214 -22.64 -7.98 0.26
C ASP A 214 -22.12 -6.57 -0.04
N ILE A 215 -21.40 -6.43 -1.16
CA ILE A 215 -20.81 -5.17 -1.63
C ILE A 215 -21.11 -5.05 -3.14
N ILE A 216 -21.48 -3.85 -3.58
CA ILE A 216 -21.68 -3.55 -4.99
C ILE A 216 -20.74 -2.42 -5.37
N MET A 217 -19.76 -2.74 -6.24
CA MET A 217 -18.81 -1.79 -6.79
C MET A 217 -19.38 -1.19 -8.07
N LEU A 218 -19.53 0.13 -8.09
CA LEU A 218 -19.95 0.92 -9.24
C LEU A 218 -18.70 1.28 -10.05
N ASP A 219 -18.46 0.56 -11.15
CA ASP A 219 -17.26 0.72 -11.95
C ASP A 219 -17.53 1.54 -13.21
N ASN A 220 -16.76 2.63 -13.39
CA ASN A 220 -16.80 3.51 -14.55
C ASN A 220 -18.19 4.08 -14.91
N MET A 221 -19.12 4.17 -13.97
CA MET A 221 -20.46 4.77 -14.16
C MET A 221 -20.41 6.30 -14.05
N SER A 222 -21.32 6.99 -14.73
CA SER A 222 -21.52 8.44 -14.55
C SER A 222 -22.04 8.79 -13.16
N SER A 223 -21.88 10.05 -12.72
CA SER A 223 -22.36 10.47 -11.40
C SER A 223 -23.88 10.32 -11.24
N GLU A 224 -24.63 10.51 -12.32
CA GLU A 224 -26.10 10.36 -12.36
C GLU A 224 -26.49 8.89 -12.23
N GLU A 225 -25.83 8.00 -12.94
CA GLU A 225 -26.02 6.54 -12.83
C GLU A 225 -25.64 6.03 -11.44
N MET A 226 -24.52 6.52 -10.86
CA MET A 226 -24.13 6.17 -9.49
C MET A 226 -25.17 6.59 -8.46
N LYS A 227 -25.74 7.79 -8.58
CA LYS A 227 -26.82 8.25 -7.69
C LYS A 227 -28.06 7.37 -7.77
N GLU A 228 -28.43 6.96 -8.99
CA GLU A 228 -29.54 6.03 -9.18
C GLU A 228 -29.21 4.64 -8.64
N ALA A 229 -28.01 4.13 -8.89
CA ALA A 229 -27.54 2.87 -8.34
C ALA A 229 -27.61 2.83 -6.80
N ILE A 230 -27.12 3.89 -6.13
CA ILE A 230 -27.18 4.01 -4.68
C ILE A 230 -28.64 3.99 -4.17
N ARG A 231 -29.57 4.65 -4.89
CA ARG A 231 -31.00 4.59 -4.57
C ARG A 231 -31.58 3.18 -4.73
N VAL A 232 -31.20 2.49 -5.82
CA VAL A 232 -31.60 1.10 -6.07
C VAL A 232 -31.05 0.17 -5.00
N ILE A 233 -29.79 0.33 -4.59
CA ILE A 233 -29.18 -0.47 -3.52
C ILE A 233 -29.92 -0.25 -2.19
N GLY A 234 -30.24 0.99 -1.85
CA GLY A 234 -31.09 1.34 -0.72
C GLY A 234 -30.61 0.75 0.63
N GLY A 235 -29.31 0.66 0.87
CA GLY A 235 -28.71 0.11 2.10
C GLY A 235 -28.77 -1.42 2.22
N ARG A 236 -29.15 -2.15 1.16
CA ARG A 236 -29.18 -3.63 1.15
C ARG A 236 -27.81 -4.25 0.93
N ALA A 237 -26.84 -3.49 0.42
CA ALA A 237 -25.44 -3.84 0.26
C ALA A 237 -24.58 -2.62 0.57
N GLU A 238 -23.32 -2.83 0.93
CA GLU A 238 -22.33 -1.75 1.00
C GLU A 238 -21.99 -1.29 -0.43
N THR A 239 -21.65 -0.01 -0.58
CA THR A 239 -21.40 0.61 -1.88
C THR A 239 -19.92 0.96 -2.03
N GLU A 240 -19.33 0.59 -3.17
CA GLU A 240 -17.99 1.00 -3.54
C GLU A 240 -18.03 1.77 -4.87
N CYS A 241 -17.23 2.84 -4.98
CA CYS A 241 -16.98 3.52 -6.24
C CYS A 241 -15.55 3.23 -6.68
N SER A 242 -15.39 2.80 -7.94
CA SER A 242 -14.12 2.49 -8.57
C SER A 242 -14.04 3.09 -9.98
N GLY A 243 -12.84 3.02 -10.60
CA GLY A 243 -12.60 3.51 -11.94
C GLY A 243 -12.06 4.94 -11.98
N ASN A 244 -10.81 5.09 -12.46
CA ASN A 244 -10.13 6.38 -12.70
C ASN A 244 -10.22 7.38 -11.53
N VAL A 245 -10.19 6.90 -10.29
CA VAL A 245 -10.23 7.75 -9.09
C VAL A 245 -8.89 8.47 -8.94
N THR A 246 -8.94 9.81 -8.98
CA THR A 246 -7.80 10.69 -8.81
C THR A 246 -8.06 11.71 -7.69
N LYS A 247 -7.00 12.40 -7.27
CA LYS A 247 -7.11 13.48 -6.29
C LYS A 247 -8.02 14.62 -6.75
N GLU A 248 -8.07 14.86 -8.07
CA GLU A 248 -8.85 15.95 -8.68
C GLU A 248 -10.35 15.64 -8.72
N ASN A 249 -10.74 14.36 -8.87
CA ASN A 249 -12.15 13.99 -9.01
C ASN A 249 -12.79 13.41 -7.74
N ILE A 250 -12.00 13.04 -6.74
CA ILE A 250 -12.47 12.33 -5.54
C ILE A 250 -13.50 13.15 -4.74
N GLY A 251 -13.37 14.48 -4.70
CA GLY A 251 -14.33 15.34 -4.01
C GLY A 251 -15.76 15.21 -4.54
N ARG A 252 -15.91 15.00 -5.86
CA ARG A 252 -17.21 14.73 -6.50
C ARG A 252 -17.74 13.35 -6.09
N LEU A 253 -16.88 12.34 -6.02
CA LEU A 253 -17.28 10.99 -5.65
C LEU A 253 -17.72 10.90 -4.19
N VAL A 254 -17.04 11.62 -3.30
CA VAL A 254 -17.43 11.75 -1.88
C VAL A 254 -18.87 12.27 -1.72
N SER A 255 -19.29 13.22 -2.57
CA SER A 255 -20.65 13.79 -2.50
C SER A 255 -21.77 12.81 -2.86
N LEU A 256 -21.44 11.64 -3.41
CA LEU A 256 -22.41 10.56 -3.70
C LEU A 256 -22.83 9.79 -2.44
N GLY A 257 -22.03 9.85 -1.35
CA GLY A 257 -22.35 9.16 -0.09
C GLY A 257 -22.11 7.65 -0.13
N VAL A 258 -21.15 7.17 -0.96
CA VAL A 258 -20.74 5.76 -0.98
C VAL A 258 -19.94 5.39 0.28
N ASP A 259 -19.98 4.12 0.67
CA ASP A 259 -19.23 3.62 1.83
C ASP A 259 -17.72 3.57 1.56
N TYR A 260 -17.34 3.22 0.33
CA TYR A 260 -15.96 3.04 -0.08
C TYR A 260 -15.64 3.73 -1.41
N ILE A 261 -14.41 4.22 -1.53
CA ILE A 261 -13.81 4.64 -2.78
C ILE A 261 -12.46 3.92 -2.92
N SER A 262 -12.28 3.10 -3.96
CA SER A 262 -11.01 2.44 -4.21
C SER A 262 -10.19 3.13 -5.31
N SER A 263 -8.87 3.21 -5.10
CA SER A 263 -7.95 3.81 -6.05
C SER A 263 -6.66 3.01 -6.17
N GLY A 264 -6.38 2.52 -7.37
CA GLY A 264 -5.11 1.89 -7.69
C GLY A 264 -3.94 2.88 -7.70
N ALA A 265 -4.23 4.17 -7.93
CA ALA A 265 -3.21 5.22 -7.97
C ALA A 265 -2.46 5.38 -6.65
N LEU A 266 -3.07 4.98 -5.52
CA LEU A 266 -2.42 5.00 -4.20
C LEU A 266 -1.12 4.19 -4.19
N THR A 267 -1.04 3.16 -5.01
CA THR A 267 0.11 2.27 -5.09
C THR A 267 0.86 2.39 -6.42
N HIS A 268 0.20 2.23 -7.57
CA HIS A 268 0.92 2.18 -8.85
C HIS A 268 1.41 3.55 -9.37
N SER A 269 0.85 4.68 -8.88
CA SER A 269 1.20 6.03 -9.36
C SER A 269 1.73 6.98 -8.29
N ALA A 270 1.85 6.52 -7.04
CA ALA A 270 2.43 7.34 -5.97
C ALA A 270 3.92 7.60 -6.25
N PRO A 271 4.39 8.86 -6.23
CA PRO A 271 5.81 9.17 -6.30
C PRO A 271 6.52 8.70 -5.04
N ILE A 272 7.83 8.51 -5.10
CA ILE A 272 8.65 8.28 -3.91
C ILE A 272 8.78 9.56 -3.07
N LEU A 273 9.07 9.43 -1.77
CA LEU A 273 9.51 10.54 -0.93
C LEU A 273 11.03 10.60 -0.96
N ASP A 274 11.61 11.77 -1.24
CA ASP A 274 13.07 11.91 -1.31
C ASP A 274 13.70 11.90 0.09
N ILE A 275 14.53 10.88 0.35
CA ILE A 275 15.23 10.61 1.61
C ILE A 275 16.67 10.19 1.30
N SER A 276 17.63 10.54 2.14
CA SER A 276 19.02 10.16 1.94
C SER A 276 19.74 9.85 3.24
N LEU A 277 20.76 8.99 3.16
CA LEU A 277 21.81 8.84 4.17
C LEU A 277 22.94 9.83 3.87
N LYS A 278 23.42 10.54 4.89
CA LYS A 278 24.43 11.61 4.78
C LYS A 278 25.38 11.60 5.98
N ASN A 279 26.48 12.29 5.85
CA ASN A 279 27.44 12.54 6.94
C ASN A 279 28.04 11.26 7.55
N LEU A 280 28.25 10.21 6.73
CA LEU A 280 28.91 9.00 7.20
C LEU A 280 30.30 9.33 7.76
N HIS A 281 30.60 8.90 8.98
CA HIS A 281 31.88 9.07 9.63
C HIS A 281 32.20 7.90 10.58
N ALA A 282 33.46 7.67 10.87
CA ALA A 282 33.91 6.67 11.84
C ALA A 282 33.63 7.14 13.29
N VAL A 283 33.27 6.21 14.19
CA VAL A 283 32.98 6.45 15.62
C VAL A 283 33.70 5.45 16.51
#